data_73091c41e516c9083a11338bb52280f7
#
_entry.id   73091c41e516c9083a11338bb52280f7
#
_cell.length_a   1.000
_cell.length_b   1.000
_cell.length_c   1.000
_cell.angle_alpha   90.00
_cell.angle_beta   90.00
_cell.angle_gamma   90.00
#
_symmetry.space_group_name_H-M   'P 1'
#
loop_
_entity.id
_entity.type
_entity.pdbx_description
1 polymer ?
#
loop_
_entity_poly.entity_id
_entity_poly.type
_entity_poly.pdbx_seq_one_letter_code
_entity_poly.pdbx_strand_id
1 'polypeptide(L)'
;YMTFPKKAALATEVALNEQKIIGTPEARDCSLYISIPFCPSRCAYCSFVSYTSKRLLSLIPEYVERLCADIREMTAAARRIGLRVRTVYVGGGTPSVLTPDQIRRLLSVVSECVDIGALEEFTFEAGRPDTITLEKLRAAAE
;
A
#
# COMPACT_ATOMS: atom_id res chain seq x y z
N TYR A 1 22.63 14.34 5.90
CA TYR A 1 22.81 13.46 7.07
C TYR A 1 23.92 12.47 6.75
N MET A 2 25.03 12.56 7.46
CA MET A 2 26.09 11.56 7.35
C MET A 2 25.74 10.37 8.22
N THR A 3 25.63 9.19 7.60
CA THR A 3 25.38 7.93 8.30
C THR A 3 26.68 7.35 8.83
N PHE A 4 26.69 6.80 10.03
CA PHE A 4 27.86 6.08 10.55
C PHE A 4 28.25 4.93 9.60
N PRO A 5 29.56 4.71 9.30
CA PRO A 5 30.01 3.72 8.32
C PRO A 5 29.42 2.30 8.55
N LYS A 6 29.33 1.87 9.82
CA LYS A 6 28.70 0.56 10.16
C LYS A 6 27.23 0.47 9.75
N LYS A 7 26.46 1.57 9.93
CA LYS A 7 25.04 1.61 9.54
C LYS A 7 24.89 1.64 8.02
N ALA A 8 25.78 2.36 7.32
CA ALA A 8 25.79 2.37 5.87
C ALA A 8 26.11 0.98 5.30
N ALA A 9 27.11 0.30 5.84
CA ALA A 9 27.44 -1.07 5.44
C ALA A 9 26.28 -2.04 5.66
N LEU A 10 25.64 -2.00 6.83
CA LEU A 10 24.48 -2.83 7.12
C LEU A 10 23.30 -2.54 6.17
N ALA A 11 23.01 -1.27 5.92
CA ALA A 11 21.93 -0.89 4.97
C ALA A 11 22.24 -1.38 3.56
N THR A 12 23.49 -1.30 3.12
CA THR A 12 23.93 -1.84 1.82
C THR A 12 23.77 -3.36 1.76
N GLU A 13 24.16 -4.06 2.83
CA GLU A 13 24.01 -5.52 2.91
C GLU A 13 22.54 -5.93 2.84
N VAL A 14 21.67 -5.26 3.59
CA VAL A 14 20.21 -5.49 3.55
C VAL A 14 19.67 -5.27 2.14
N ALA A 15 19.99 -4.13 1.50
CA ALA A 15 19.54 -3.82 0.15
C ALA A 15 19.98 -4.86 -0.89
N LEU A 16 21.24 -5.33 -0.79
CA LEU A 16 21.76 -6.38 -1.68
C LEU A 16 21.07 -7.73 -1.46
N ASN A 17 20.73 -8.05 -0.22
CA ASN A 17 20.00 -9.28 0.08
C ASN A 17 18.55 -9.20 -0.39
N GLU A 18 17.86 -8.07 -0.19
CA GLU A 18 16.53 -7.82 -0.73
C GLU A 18 16.52 -7.94 -2.26
N GLN A 19 17.51 -7.34 -2.95
CA GLN A 19 17.63 -7.45 -4.40
C GLN A 19 17.77 -8.92 -4.88
N LYS A 20 18.49 -9.75 -4.14
CA LYS A 20 18.63 -11.19 -4.47
C LYS A 20 17.27 -11.93 -4.32
N ILE A 21 16.47 -11.57 -3.31
CA ILE A 21 15.17 -12.19 -3.05
C ILE A 21 14.14 -11.74 -4.09
N ILE A 22 14.07 -10.44 -4.35
CA ILE A 22 13.12 -9.84 -5.28
C ILE A 22 13.47 -10.20 -6.74
N GLY A 23 14.76 -10.46 -7.04
CA GLY A 23 15.24 -10.75 -8.39
C GLY A 23 15.17 -9.53 -9.31
N THR A 24 15.33 -9.78 -10.60
CA THR A 24 15.26 -8.73 -11.63
C THR A 24 13.86 -8.68 -12.21
N PRO A 25 13.17 -7.51 -12.17
CA PRO A 25 11.87 -7.37 -12.82
C PRO A 25 11.99 -7.62 -14.34
N GLU A 26 10.99 -8.27 -14.91
CA GLU A 26 10.86 -8.38 -16.36
C GLU A 26 10.39 -7.04 -16.95
N ALA A 27 10.64 -6.83 -18.25
CA ALA A 27 10.28 -5.58 -18.93
C ALA A 27 8.76 -5.26 -18.91
N ARG A 28 7.94 -6.27 -18.61
CA ARG A 28 6.48 -6.15 -18.51
C ARG A 28 5.96 -6.17 -17.07
N ASP A 29 6.83 -6.21 -16.08
CA ASP A 29 6.43 -6.17 -14.68
C ASP A 29 6.13 -4.72 -14.26
N CYS A 30 5.08 -4.57 -13.47
CA CYS A 30 4.75 -3.32 -12.80
C CYS A 30 4.34 -3.59 -11.35
N SER A 31 4.40 -2.55 -10.54
CA SER A 31 3.92 -2.54 -9.15
C SER A 31 2.69 -1.66 -9.04
N LEU A 32 1.71 -2.08 -8.25
CA LEU A 32 0.54 -1.29 -7.93
C LEU A 32 0.70 -0.70 -6.52
N TYR A 33 0.84 0.63 -6.45
CA TYR A 33 0.85 1.36 -5.18
C TYR A 33 -0.51 2.00 -4.93
N ILE A 34 -1.18 1.60 -3.86
CA ILE A 34 -2.51 2.08 -3.46
C ILE A 34 -2.33 3.01 -2.27
N SER A 35 -2.55 4.30 -2.48
CA SER A 35 -2.34 5.31 -1.44
C SER A 35 -3.59 5.57 -0.61
N ILE A 36 -3.46 5.56 0.71
CA ILE A 36 -4.47 6.04 1.66
C ILE A 36 -3.92 7.29 2.36
N PRO A 37 -4.13 8.50 1.81
CA PRO A 37 -3.44 9.71 2.27
C PRO A 37 -4.04 10.32 3.55
N PHE A 38 -4.75 9.55 4.35
CA PHE A 38 -5.41 9.99 5.57
C PHE A 38 -4.68 9.51 6.81
N CYS A 39 -4.61 10.36 7.83
CA CYS A 39 -4.05 10.04 9.14
C CYS A 39 -4.93 10.60 10.26
N PRO A 40 -5.10 9.92 11.40
CA PRO A 40 -5.83 10.47 12.55
C PRO A 40 -5.11 11.69 13.16
N SER A 41 -3.78 11.70 13.08
CA SER A 41 -2.92 12.81 13.51
C SER A 41 -1.62 12.80 12.72
N ARG A 42 -0.91 13.94 12.66
CA ARG A 42 0.38 14.05 11.99
C ARG A 42 1.52 13.71 12.95
N CYS A 43 2.35 12.75 12.57
CA CYS A 43 3.57 12.44 13.31
C CYS A 43 4.62 13.54 13.14
N ALA A 44 5.36 13.87 14.21
CA ALA A 44 6.34 14.95 14.20
C ALA A 44 7.48 14.78 13.17
N TYR A 45 7.78 13.55 12.81
CA TYR A 45 8.82 13.18 11.84
C TYR A 45 8.29 12.94 10.42
N CYS A 46 6.96 13.07 10.18
CA CYS A 46 6.35 12.67 8.91
C CYS A 46 6.63 13.70 7.81
N SER A 47 7.21 13.25 6.71
CA SER A 47 7.43 14.01 5.48
C SER A 47 6.38 13.74 4.40
N PHE A 48 5.48 12.76 4.60
CA PHE A 48 4.44 12.42 3.64
C PHE A 48 3.31 13.44 3.60
N VAL A 49 2.66 13.53 2.45
CA VAL A 49 1.38 14.23 2.34
C VAL A 49 0.32 13.39 3.06
N SER A 50 -0.24 13.96 4.13
CA SER A 50 -1.28 13.29 4.91
C SER A 50 -2.36 14.28 5.34
N TYR A 51 -3.61 13.87 5.21
CA TYR A 51 -4.78 14.67 5.56
C TYR A 51 -5.31 14.26 6.92
N THR A 52 -5.32 15.23 7.88
CA THR A 52 -5.68 14.98 9.29
C THR A 52 -6.90 15.76 9.75
N SER A 53 -7.42 16.70 8.96
CA SER A 53 -8.57 17.49 9.37
C SER A 53 -9.86 16.66 9.34
N LYS A 54 -10.77 16.90 10.31
CA LYS A 54 -12.08 16.21 10.37
C LYS A 54 -12.85 16.31 9.07
N ARG A 55 -12.80 17.48 8.39
CA ARG A 55 -13.45 17.69 7.10
C ARG A 55 -12.91 16.74 6.02
N LEU A 56 -11.60 16.52 5.96
CA LEU A 56 -11.01 15.63 4.97
C LEU A 56 -11.20 14.17 5.34
N LEU A 57 -11.13 13.83 6.62
CA LEU A 57 -11.41 12.48 7.09
C LEU A 57 -12.87 12.03 6.80
N SER A 58 -13.83 12.96 6.77
CA SER A 58 -15.22 12.63 6.40
C SER A 58 -15.40 12.27 4.92
N LEU A 59 -14.39 12.52 4.08
CA LEU A 59 -14.40 12.13 2.66
C LEU A 59 -13.88 10.69 2.42
N ILE A 60 -13.39 10.00 3.44
CA ILE A 60 -12.84 8.65 3.30
C ILE A 60 -13.81 7.69 2.59
N PRO A 61 -15.12 7.64 2.91
CA PRO A 61 -16.03 6.73 2.22
C PRO A 61 -16.09 6.97 0.71
N GLU A 62 -16.22 8.24 0.28
CA GLU A 62 -16.23 8.59 -1.13
C GLU A 62 -14.86 8.32 -1.78
N TYR A 63 -13.78 8.63 -1.09
CA TYR A 63 -12.43 8.37 -1.55
C TYR A 63 -12.21 6.87 -1.84
N VAL A 64 -12.65 5.99 -0.95
CA VAL A 64 -12.51 4.54 -1.15
C VAL A 64 -13.25 4.07 -2.40
N GLU A 65 -14.46 4.55 -2.65
CA GLU A 65 -15.21 4.17 -3.87
C GLU A 65 -14.54 4.72 -5.15
N ARG A 66 -14.00 5.93 -5.13
CA ARG A 66 -13.21 6.48 -6.24
C ARG A 66 -11.93 5.69 -6.47
N LEU A 67 -11.21 5.38 -5.40
CA LEU A 67 -10.00 4.56 -5.44
C LEU A 67 -10.28 3.16 -6.01
N CYS A 68 -11.39 2.55 -5.64
CA CYS A 68 -11.84 1.27 -6.22
C CYS A 68 -12.09 1.38 -7.75
N ALA A 69 -12.67 2.48 -8.21
CA ALA A 69 -12.84 2.73 -9.64
C ALA A 69 -11.48 2.92 -10.34
N ASP A 70 -10.59 3.73 -9.76
CA ASP A 70 -9.25 3.96 -10.29
C ASP A 70 -8.43 2.66 -10.40
N ILE A 71 -8.51 1.78 -9.38
CA ILE A 71 -7.83 0.47 -9.42
C ILE A 71 -8.31 -0.35 -10.62
N ARG A 72 -9.63 -0.40 -10.86
CA ARG A 72 -10.18 -1.14 -12.01
C ARG A 72 -9.71 -0.56 -13.34
N GLU A 73 -9.74 0.75 -13.49
CA GLU A 73 -9.31 1.43 -14.72
C GLU A 73 -7.82 1.26 -14.98
N MET A 74 -6.98 1.49 -13.96
CA MET A 74 -5.52 1.38 -14.07
C MET A 74 -5.06 -0.04 -14.36
N THR A 75 -5.63 -1.04 -13.68
CA THR A 75 -5.29 -2.44 -13.91
C THR A 75 -5.78 -2.91 -15.28
N ALA A 76 -6.95 -2.47 -15.73
CA ALA A 76 -7.43 -2.73 -17.09
C ALA A 76 -6.53 -2.07 -18.14
N ALA A 77 -6.07 -0.84 -17.92
CA ALA A 77 -5.13 -0.15 -18.80
C ALA A 77 -3.78 -0.88 -18.86
N ALA A 78 -3.21 -1.25 -17.71
CA ALA A 78 -1.97 -2.02 -17.63
C ALA A 78 -2.07 -3.33 -18.41
N ARG A 79 -3.17 -4.06 -18.22
CA ARG A 79 -3.42 -5.32 -18.94
C ARG A 79 -3.52 -5.12 -20.46
N ARG A 80 -4.17 -4.04 -20.93
CA ARG A 80 -4.27 -3.74 -22.40
C ARG A 80 -2.92 -3.51 -23.05
N ILE A 81 -1.94 -2.96 -22.33
CA ILE A 81 -0.58 -2.76 -22.86
C ILE A 81 0.37 -3.91 -22.51
N GLY A 82 -0.16 -5.01 -21.96
CA GLY A 82 0.58 -6.24 -21.69
C GLY A 82 1.45 -6.16 -20.43
N LEU A 83 1.18 -5.24 -19.51
CA LEU A 83 1.85 -5.22 -18.20
C LEU A 83 1.25 -6.26 -17.26
N ARG A 84 2.10 -6.82 -16.40
CA ARG A 84 1.77 -7.75 -15.32
C ARG A 84 2.00 -7.08 -13.97
N VAL A 85 0.99 -7.05 -13.13
CA VAL A 85 1.16 -6.61 -11.74
C VAL A 85 1.90 -7.71 -10.99
N ARG A 86 3.10 -7.39 -10.52
CA ARG A 86 4.00 -8.28 -9.78
C ARG A 86 3.86 -8.10 -8.27
N THR A 87 3.68 -6.85 -7.83
CA THR A 87 3.54 -6.52 -6.42
C THR A 87 2.40 -5.53 -6.20
N VAL A 88 1.77 -5.63 -5.04
CA VAL A 88 0.75 -4.67 -4.57
C VAL A 88 1.16 -4.14 -3.21
N TYR A 89 1.13 -2.84 -3.06
CA TYR A 89 1.45 -2.16 -1.80
C TYR A 89 0.38 -1.16 -1.43
N VAL A 90 -0.29 -1.35 -0.31
CA VAL A 90 -1.28 -0.43 0.26
C VAL A 90 -0.61 0.37 1.36
N GLY A 91 -0.36 1.64 1.13
CA GLY A 91 0.40 2.50 2.03
C GLY A 91 -0.06 3.95 2.01
N GLY A 92 0.84 4.87 2.30
CA GLY A 92 0.61 6.31 2.27
C GLY A 92 0.60 6.97 3.64
N GLY A 93 -0.52 7.53 4.06
CA GLY A 93 -0.69 8.12 5.39
C GLY A 93 -0.85 7.03 6.46
N THR A 94 -2.02 6.43 6.51
CA THR A 94 -2.34 5.36 7.46
C THR A 94 -3.47 4.48 6.90
N PRO A 95 -3.19 3.41 6.17
CA PRO A 95 -4.24 2.52 5.62
C PRO A 95 -5.20 1.98 6.69
N SER A 96 -4.71 1.72 7.89
CA SER A 96 -5.52 1.28 9.02
C SER A 96 -6.47 2.34 9.60
N VAL A 97 -6.53 3.56 9.02
CA VAL A 97 -7.60 4.54 9.34
C VAL A 97 -8.96 4.08 8.78
N LEU A 98 -8.96 3.26 7.75
CA LEU A 98 -10.15 2.69 7.14
C LEU A 98 -10.93 1.83 8.14
N THR A 99 -12.26 1.76 7.96
CA THR A 99 -13.09 0.80 8.70
C THR A 99 -12.87 -0.64 8.17
N PRO A 100 -13.22 -1.68 8.94
CA PRO A 100 -13.13 -3.06 8.46
C PRO A 100 -13.83 -3.28 7.11
N ASP A 101 -15.05 -2.71 6.94
CA ASP A 101 -15.80 -2.84 5.69
C ASP A 101 -15.13 -2.13 4.52
N GLN A 102 -14.52 -0.97 4.77
CA GLN A 102 -13.75 -0.26 3.75
C GLN A 102 -12.48 -1.05 3.35
N ILE A 103 -11.83 -1.70 4.31
CA ILE A 103 -10.69 -2.59 4.04
C ILE A 103 -11.15 -3.76 3.16
N ARG A 104 -12.21 -4.47 3.56
CA ARG A 104 -12.78 -5.59 2.76
C ARG A 104 -13.15 -5.13 1.36
N ARG A 105 -13.84 -3.98 1.25
CA ARG A 105 -14.24 -3.40 -0.03
C ARG A 105 -13.05 -3.14 -0.94
N LEU A 106 -12.00 -2.51 -0.42
CA LEU A 106 -10.79 -2.20 -1.17
C LEU A 106 -10.08 -3.49 -1.63
N LEU A 107 -9.86 -4.43 -0.71
CA LEU A 107 -9.13 -5.66 -0.99
C LEU A 107 -9.91 -6.60 -1.92
N SER A 108 -11.24 -6.64 -1.83
CA SER A 108 -12.09 -7.35 -2.79
C SER A 108 -11.86 -6.83 -4.22
N VAL A 109 -11.82 -5.50 -4.40
CA VAL A 109 -11.55 -4.90 -5.72
C VAL A 109 -10.15 -5.22 -6.23
N VAL A 110 -9.15 -5.23 -5.35
CA VAL A 110 -7.79 -5.65 -5.73
C VAL A 110 -7.81 -7.10 -6.21
N SER A 111 -8.47 -8.00 -5.49
CA SER A 111 -8.58 -9.42 -5.85
C SER A 111 -9.38 -9.65 -7.13
N GLU A 112 -10.37 -8.81 -7.44
CA GLU A 112 -11.08 -8.85 -8.73
C GLU A 112 -10.17 -8.45 -9.90
N CYS A 113 -9.21 -7.56 -9.66
CA CYS A 113 -8.40 -6.92 -10.69
C CYS A 113 -7.02 -7.57 -10.88
N VAL A 114 -6.49 -8.22 -9.87
CA VAL A 114 -5.12 -8.77 -9.84
C VAL A 114 -5.18 -10.22 -9.40
N ASP A 115 -4.41 -11.08 -10.06
CA ASP A 115 -4.23 -12.46 -9.61
C ASP A 115 -3.33 -12.49 -8.36
N ILE A 116 -3.98 -12.55 -7.19
CA ILE A 116 -3.28 -12.51 -5.89
C ILE A 116 -2.30 -13.69 -5.75
N GLY A 117 -2.63 -14.86 -6.31
CA GLY A 117 -1.78 -16.04 -6.24
C GLY A 117 -0.50 -15.92 -7.08
N ALA A 118 -0.47 -15.00 -8.04
CA ALA A 118 0.70 -14.73 -8.89
C ALA A 118 1.55 -13.55 -8.39
N LEU A 119 1.15 -12.88 -7.32
CA LEU A 119 1.93 -11.78 -6.74
C LEU A 119 3.16 -12.32 -6.00
N GLU A 120 4.26 -11.61 -6.13
CA GLU A 120 5.47 -11.86 -5.33
C GLU A 120 5.42 -11.15 -3.97
N GLU A 121 4.65 -10.06 -3.89
CA GLU A 121 4.43 -9.33 -2.65
C GLU A 121 3.03 -8.71 -2.64
N PHE A 122 2.34 -8.84 -1.49
CA PHE A 122 1.15 -8.06 -1.17
C PHE A 122 1.30 -7.48 0.24
N THR A 123 1.58 -6.19 0.31
CA THR A 123 1.80 -5.50 1.58
C THR A 123 0.64 -4.56 1.90
N PHE A 124 0.14 -4.62 3.14
CA PHE A 124 -0.80 -3.66 3.72
C PHE A 124 -0.17 -3.02 4.96
N GLU A 125 0.09 -1.70 4.93
CA GLU A 125 0.65 -0.98 6.06
C GLU A 125 -0.36 -0.85 7.21
N ALA A 126 -0.07 -1.48 8.34
CA ALA A 126 -0.88 -1.44 9.55
C ALA A 126 -0.06 -0.98 10.77
N GLY A 127 0.87 -0.05 10.56
CA GLY A 127 1.91 0.32 11.52
C GLY A 127 1.50 1.28 12.66
N ARG A 128 0.24 1.75 12.72
CA ARG A 128 -0.20 2.70 13.76
C ARG A 128 -1.02 2.01 14.85
N PRO A 129 -0.48 1.90 16.07
CA PRO A 129 -1.18 1.21 17.17
C PRO A 129 -2.55 1.81 17.53
N ASP A 130 -2.70 3.13 17.38
CA ASP A 130 -3.95 3.86 17.68
C ASP A 130 -5.06 3.67 16.63
N THR A 131 -4.76 3.04 15.50
CA THR A 131 -5.74 2.77 14.43
C THR A 131 -6.01 1.29 14.21
N ILE A 132 -5.20 0.39 14.78
CA ILE A 132 -5.32 -1.05 14.61
C ILE A 132 -6.34 -1.62 15.60
N THR A 133 -7.20 -2.50 15.09
CA THR A 133 -8.07 -3.36 15.88
C THR A 133 -8.00 -4.78 15.33
N LEU A 134 -8.35 -5.77 16.15
CA LEU A 134 -8.39 -7.17 15.72
C LEU A 134 -9.31 -7.37 14.52
N GLU A 135 -10.45 -6.66 14.49
CA GLU A 135 -11.40 -6.74 13.39
C GLU A 135 -10.81 -6.22 12.07
N LYS A 136 -10.04 -5.11 12.11
CA LYS A 136 -9.34 -4.60 10.93
C LYS A 136 -8.24 -5.53 10.44
N LEU A 137 -7.49 -6.15 11.35
CA LEU A 137 -6.48 -7.14 10.98
C LEU A 137 -7.11 -8.38 10.34
N ARG A 138 -8.26 -8.84 10.86
CA ARG A 138 -9.03 -9.91 10.21
C ARG A 138 -9.50 -9.51 8.81
N ALA A 139 -10.10 -8.32 8.68
CA ALA A 139 -10.53 -7.81 7.38
C ALA A 139 -9.39 -7.67 6.35
N ALA A 140 -8.16 -7.45 6.81
CA ALA A 140 -6.99 -7.39 5.94
C ALA A 140 -6.41 -8.78 5.61
N ALA A 141 -6.76 -9.81 6.36
CA ALA A 141 -6.27 -11.19 6.18
C ALA A 141 -7.26 -12.11 5.43
N GLU A 142 -8.52 -11.68 5.23
CA GLU A 142 -9.56 -12.35 4.43
C GLU A 142 -9.23 -12.30 2.94
#